data_3d560291f69ab4fa8441281fa6c2ac9f
#
_entry.id   3d560291f69ab4fa8441281fa6c2ac9f
#
_cell.length_a   1.000
_cell.length_b   1.000
_cell.length_c   1.000
_cell.angle_alpha   90.00
_cell.angle_beta   90.00
_cell.angle_gamma   90.00
#
_symmetry.space_group_name_H-M   'P 1'
#
loop_
_entity.id
_entity.type
_entity.pdbx_description
1 polymer ?
#
loop_
_entity_poly.entity_id
_entity_poly.type
_entity_poly.pdbx_seq_one_letter_code
_entity_poly.pdbx_strand_id
1 'polypeptide(L)'
;MLELINRARANGSAEAARLGLSSLQEGPPSINGESFTIANTAQPLSWNPLLSNCAQNHAKFLNDNDQFFSGLSPHTFGGKTPEQRINDAGYPMNLGAEYNGPKTMSGFFPGPENVAENETIGSGPFAGSKLIAAILQQHNDLFTDQTVPGRGHRMTTMLTYWREIGIGVNAGKDNGQGNTWDSLYTVQNFGRIANGPPFITGVVYQDLNGNGFYDPGEGLGGIKVDVAGANFFAITSSSGGYSVPVPGNGSYTVTFNDGSITPTQKMVTVTNLLNAKVDFVSTRPVTPTLLANVSTRLPVGTDPNALIAGFILTGTQDKKVIIRAIGPSLNLPGQLNNPTLELYQGNTLLASNDDWQNQPAADRQAVSDSGIPPSNTLESALVRTLPANGLTYTAVVRGVGNTTGIAVVEVYDLNTAANSKLANISTRGFVQTGDNVLFAGTIVLGQISQKVIVRAIGPSLNLAGKMADPTLQLVDGNGTQVAFNDNWRTDQEVDIIATGVPPTNDSESAIVATLSGNTSNYTVIVRGVNNSSGIAVVEVFALN
;
A
#
# COMPACT_ATOMS: atom_id res chain seq x y z
N MET A 1 10.31 2.20 9.46
CA MET A 1 11.46 1.75 10.28
C MET A 1 12.69 2.68 10.14
N LEU A 2 13.28 2.93 8.94
CA LEU A 2 14.47 3.78 8.81
C LEU A 2 14.26 5.21 9.36
N GLU A 3 13.12 5.85 9.08
CA GLU A 3 12.82 7.18 9.59
C GLU A 3 12.68 7.22 11.11
N LEU A 4 12.14 6.15 11.72
CA LEU A 4 12.09 6.03 13.19
C LEU A 4 13.51 5.93 13.78
N ILE A 5 14.38 5.15 13.16
CA ILE A 5 15.79 5.03 13.56
C ILE A 5 16.50 6.37 13.40
N ASN A 6 16.32 7.08 12.29
CA ASN A 6 16.94 8.37 12.05
C ASN A 6 16.40 9.47 13.01
N ARG A 7 15.12 9.42 13.40
CA ARG A 7 14.56 10.26 14.46
C ARG A 7 15.26 10.01 15.80
N ALA A 8 15.39 8.75 16.20
CA ALA A 8 16.09 8.37 17.43
C ALA A 8 17.55 8.85 17.42
N ARG A 9 18.25 8.69 16.27
CA ARG A 9 19.64 9.09 16.09
C ARG A 9 19.85 10.61 16.08
N ALA A 10 18.83 11.37 15.66
CA ALA A 10 18.86 12.84 15.73
C ALA A 10 18.78 13.37 17.17
N ASN A 11 18.02 12.69 18.05
CA ASN A 11 17.90 13.05 19.47
C ASN A 11 17.46 11.84 20.32
N GLY A 12 18.41 11.07 20.77
CA GLY A 12 18.17 9.86 21.56
C GLY A 12 17.44 10.11 22.88
N SER A 13 17.71 11.24 23.54
CA SER A 13 17.01 11.61 24.78
C SER A 13 15.53 11.92 24.56
N ALA A 14 15.19 12.60 23.45
CA ALA A 14 13.80 12.83 23.08
C ALA A 14 13.08 11.52 22.74
N GLU A 15 13.74 10.60 22.04
CA GLU A 15 13.17 9.29 21.76
C GLU A 15 12.98 8.44 23.02
N ALA A 16 13.95 8.47 23.95
CA ALA A 16 13.83 7.83 25.26
C ALA A 16 12.62 8.37 26.04
N ALA A 17 12.47 9.69 26.10
CA ALA A 17 11.33 10.35 26.77
C ALA A 17 9.98 9.99 26.12
N ARG A 18 9.92 9.95 24.78
CA ARG A 18 8.72 9.53 24.02
C ARG A 18 8.30 8.11 24.38
N LEU A 19 9.27 7.24 24.67
CA LEU A 19 9.07 5.83 25.04
C LEU A 19 8.91 5.59 26.54
N GLY A 20 8.86 6.66 27.35
CA GLY A 20 8.64 6.57 28.79
C GLY A 20 9.86 6.17 29.60
N LEU A 21 11.08 6.18 29.00
CA LEU A 21 12.32 5.92 29.70
C LEU A 21 12.72 7.15 30.54
N SER A 22 13.28 6.93 31.73
CA SER A 22 13.75 8.02 32.61
C SER A 22 14.95 8.77 32.01
N SER A 23 15.74 8.10 31.18
CA SER A 23 16.85 8.69 30.42
C SER A 23 17.29 7.79 29.29
N LEU A 24 18.07 8.31 28.32
CA LEU A 24 18.72 7.52 27.26
C LEU A 24 19.65 6.43 27.86
N GLN A 25 20.21 6.68 29.03
CA GLN A 25 21.11 5.77 29.75
C GLN A 25 20.38 4.83 30.72
N GLU A 26 19.04 4.80 30.71
CA GLU A 26 18.26 3.95 31.61
C GLU A 26 18.59 2.46 31.41
N GLY A 27 18.80 1.74 32.54
CA GLY A 27 19.32 0.38 32.55
C GLY A 27 20.72 0.40 31.94
N PRO A 28 21.76 0.71 32.74
CA PRO A 28 23.04 1.19 32.23
C PRO A 28 23.58 0.26 31.13
N PRO A 29 23.91 0.81 29.95
CA PRO A 29 24.54 0.04 28.90
C PRO A 29 25.86 -0.53 29.46
N SER A 30 25.97 -1.83 29.52
CA SER A 30 27.16 -2.47 30.03
C SER A 30 27.45 -3.80 29.34
N ILE A 31 28.73 -4.11 29.17
CA ILE A 31 29.20 -5.36 28.58
C ILE A 31 30.32 -5.88 29.45
N ASN A 32 30.21 -7.12 29.87
CA ASN A 32 31.19 -7.78 30.73
C ASN A 32 31.60 -6.93 31.98
N GLY A 33 30.63 -6.14 32.50
CA GLY A 33 30.86 -5.28 33.66
C GLY A 33 31.41 -3.88 33.31
N GLU A 34 31.71 -3.60 32.04
CA GLU A 34 32.13 -2.27 31.61
C GLU A 34 30.90 -1.44 31.19
N SER A 35 30.77 -0.23 31.73
CA SER A 35 29.72 0.71 31.38
C SER A 35 30.01 1.42 30.07
N PHE A 36 29.01 1.58 29.24
CA PHE A 36 29.09 2.30 27.98
C PHE A 36 28.10 3.48 27.97
N THR A 37 28.53 4.63 27.49
CA THR A 37 27.66 5.82 27.36
C THR A 37 27.14 5.93 25.94
N ILE A 38 25.80 5.89 25.79
CA ILE A 38 25.14 6.09 24.51
C ILE A 38 25.16 7.57 24.14
N ALA A 39 25.66 7.89 22.95
CA ALA A 39 25.64 9.25 22.43
C ALA A 39 24.20 9.75 22.21
N ASN A 40 23.90 10.98 22.61
CA ASN A 40 22.56 11.55 22.40
C ASN A 40 22.25 11.80 20.93
N THR A 41 23.27 12.01 20.10
CA THR A 41 23.13 12.22 18.66
C THR A 41 24.07 11.34 17.88
N ALA A 42 23.61 10.83 16.75
CA ALA A 42 24.43 10.11 15.77
C ALA A 42 24.03 10.56 14.37
N GLN A 43 24.95 10.39 13.41
CA GLN A 43 24.64 10.73 12.02
C GLN A 43 23.42 9.92 11.51
N PRO A 44 22.58 10.49 10.62
CA PRO A 44 21.51 9.73 9.99
C PRO A 44 22.09 8.60 9.13
N LEU A 45 21.37 7.51 9.01
CA LEU A 45 21.75 6.35 8.21
C LEU A 45 21.20 6.48 6.80
N SER A 46 22.04 6.13 5.83
CA SER A 46 21.68 6.00 4.43
C SER A 46 21.25 4.58 4.13
N TRP A 47 20.22 4.39 3.29
CA TRP A 47 19.80 3.08 2.84
C TRP A 47 20.85 2.43 1.93
N ASN A 48 21.14 1.14 2.17
CA ASN A 48 22.05 0.35 1.33
C ASN A 48 21.38 -0.95 0.87
N PRO A 49 21.33 -1.23 -0.45
CA PRO A 49 20.65 -2.40 -0.99
C PRO A 49 21.30 -3.73 -0.62
N LEU A 50 22.64 -3.78 -0.49
CA LEU A 50 23.35 -5.02 -0.11
C LEU A 50 23.04 -5.39 1.33
N LEU A 51 23.06 -4.42 2.24
CA LEU A 51 22.65 -4.62 3.63
C LEU A 51 21.18 -5.03 3.73
N SER A 52 20.29 -4.44 2.89
CA SER A 52 18.87 -4.80 2.85
C SER A 52 18.65 -6.22 2.35
N ASN A 53 19.33 -6.63 1.29
CA ASN A 53 19.22 -7.98 0.77
C ASN A 53 19.72 -9.00 1.80
N CYS A 54 20.82 -8.71 2.49
CA CYS A 54 21.31 -9.53 3.59
C CYS A 54 20.27 -9.65 4.71
N ALA A 55 19.72 -8.52 5.16
CA ALA A 55 18.71 -8.47 6.22
C ALA A 55 17.43 -9.23 5.81
N GLN A 56 16.95 -9.04 4.58
CA GLN A 56 15.76 -9.72 4.07
C GLN A 56 15.95 -11.25 4.00
N ASN A 57 17.09 -11.69 3.50
CA ASN A 57 17.42 -13.11 3.43
C ASN A 57 17.52 -13.73 4.82
N HIS A 58 18.08 -13.00 5.80
CA HIS A 58 18.18 -13.48 7.17
C HIS A 58 16.83 -13.51 7.88
N ALA A 59 16.00 -12.46 7.74
CA ALA A 59 14.64 -12.44 8.28
C ALA A 59 13.79 -13.61 7.74
N LYS A 60 13.90 -13.89 6.43
CA LYS A 60 13.26 -15.06 5.82
C LYS A 60 13.80 -16.37 6.35
N PHE A 61 15.12 -16.50 6.50
CA PHE A 61 15.75 -17.71 7.01
C PHE A 61 15.34 -18.01 8.46
N LEU A 62 15.25 -16.99 9.31
CA LEU A 62 14.79 -17.13 10.71
C LEU A 62 13.35 -17.65 10.74
N ASN A 63 12.49 -17.10 9.92
CA ASN A 63 11.10 -17.50 9.81
C ASN A 63 10.95 -18.94 9.27
N ASP A 64 11.60 -19.25 8.14
CA ASP A 64 11.48 -20.56 7.48
C ASP A 64 12.01 -21.72 8.36
N ASN A 65 12.78 -21.45 9.41
CA ASN A 65 13.41 -22.46 10.26
C ASN A 65 12.94 -22.40 11.72
N ASP A 66 11.78 -21.79 12.00
CA ASP A 66 11.15 -21.74 13.33
C ASP A 66 12.13 -21.26 14.43
N GLN A 67 12.91 -20.19 14.17
CA GLN A 67 14.00 -19.75 15.02
C GLN A 67 13.52 -19.40 16.44
N PHE A 68 12.38 -18.72 16.57
CA PHE A 68 11.82 -18.28 17.86
C PHE A 68 11.71 -19.43 18.86
N PHE A 69 11.25 -20.60 18.42
CA PHE A 69 11.07 -21.79 19.24
C PHE A 69 12.35 -22.63 19.39
N SER A 70 13.43 -22.29 18.70
CA SER A 70 14.70 -23.04 18.76
C SER A 70 15.47 -22.84 20.06
N GLY A 71 15.21 -21.74 20.77
CA GLY A 71 15.99 -21.31 21.94
C GLY A 71 17.41 -20.83 21.61
N LEU A 72 17.74 -20.68 20.32
CA LEU A 72 19.05 -20.21 19.87
C LEU A 72 19.01 -18.71 19.56
N SER A 73 20.17 -18.05 19.67
CA SER A 73 20.27 -16.63 19.31
C SER A 73 19.98 -16.40 17.84
N PRO A 74 19.09 -15.46 17.46
CA PRO A 74 18.81 -15.14 16.08
C PRO A 74 20.05 -14.62 15.33
N HIS A 75 20.98 -13.97 16.02
CA HIS A 75 22.21 -13.41 15.42
C HIS A 75 23.17 -14.47 14.87
N THR A 76 23.19 -15.67 15.45
CA THR A 76 24.09 -16.77 15.04
C THR A 76 23.34 -17.99 14.55
N PHE A 77 22.03 -17.93 14.46
CA PHE A 77 21.20 -19.00 13.94
C PHE A 77 21.59 -19.33 12.49
N GLY A 78 21.81 -20.61 12.19
CA GLY A 78 22.38 -21.04 10.92
C GLY A 78 23.92 -21.02 10.84
N GLY A 79 24.62 -20.74 11.95
CA GLY A 79 26.07 -20.91 12.08
C GLY A 79 26.95 -19.81 11.49
N LYS A 80 26.36 -18.70 10.99
CA LYS A 80 27.12 -17.53 10.51
C LYS A 80 26.89 -16.32 11.43
N THR A 81 27.96 -15.56 11.65
CA THR A 81 27.83 -14.26 12.34
C THR A 81 27.20 -13.20 11.44
N PRO A 82 26.66 -12.09 11.98
CA PRO A 82 26.17 -10.97 11.19
C PRO A 82 27.20 -10.43 10.18
N GLU A 83 28.46 -10.26 10.63
CA GLU A 83 29.54 -9.78 9.75
C GLU A 83 29.82 -10.73 8.59
N GLN A 84 29.78 -12.04 8.84
CA GLN A 84 29.96 -13.03 7.79
C GLN A 84 28.83 -12.95 6.76
N ARG A 85 27.57 -12.86 7.21
CA ARG A 85 26.42 -12.73 6.30
C ARG A 85 26.48 -11.44 5.47
N ILE A 86 26.85 -10.33 6.09
CA ILE A 86 26.97 -9.02 5.44
C ILE A 86 28.08 -9.04 4.38
N ASN A 87 29.23 -9.63 4.69
CA ASN A 87 30.33 -9.78 3.72
C ASN A 87 29.97 -10.74 2.58
N ASP A 88 29.31 -11.85 2.88
CA ASP A 88 28.81 -12.80 1.86
C ASP A 88 27.78 -12.17 0.90
N ALA A 89 27.02 -11.18 1.38
CA ALA A 89 26.12 -10.39 0.57
C ALA A 89 26.83 -9.33 -0.31
N GLY A 90 28.16 -9.26 -0.24
CA GLY A 90 28.97 -8.36 -1.04
C GLY A 90 29.17 -6.94 -0.45
N TYR A 91 28.70 -6.68 0.77
CA TYR A 91 28.98 -5.42 1.46
C TYR A 91 30.34 -5.55 2.20
N PRO A 92 31.35 -4.74 1.83
CA PRO A 92 32.71 -4.90 2.37
C PRO A 92 32.79 -4.33 3.80
N MET A 93 32.21 -5.06 4.76
CA MET A 93 32.26 -4.67 6.16
C MET A 93 33.65 -4.93 6.74
N ASN A 94 34.22 -3.89 7.33
CA ASN A 94 35.45 -4.00 8.09
C ASN A 94 35.31 -3.22 9.42
N LEU A 95 35.12 -3.93 10.52
CA LEU A 95 35.07 -3.37 11.86
C LEU A 95 36.50 -3.13 12.38
N GLY A 96 37.30 -2.37 11.65
CA GLY A 96 38.68 -2.09 11.97
C GLY A 96 38.91 -1.10 13.13
N ALA A 97 40.04 -0.40 13.11
CA ALA A 97 40.46 0.51 14.18
C ALA A 97 39.52 1.71 14.40
N GLU A 98 38.69 2.06 13.41
CA GLU A 98 37.72 3.16 13.50
C GLU A 98 36.44 2.78 14.25
N TYR A 99 36.22 1.48 14.54
CA TYR A 99 35.07 1.05 15.32
C TYR A 99 35.17 1.57 16.76
N ASN A 100 34.21 2.40 17.15
CA ASN A 100 34.17 3.07 18.46
C ASN A 100 33.16 2.44 19.44
N GLY A 101 32.61 1.30 19.11
CA GLY A 101 31.78 0.51 20.02
C GLY A 101 32.61 -0.35 20.97
N PRO A 102 32.02 -0.87 22.04
CA PRO A 102 32.69 -1.79 22.95
C PRO A 102 33.12 -3.07 22.21
N LYS A 103 34.19 -3.71 22.70
CA LYS A 103 34.72 -4.97 22.19
C LYS A 103 34.59 -6.05 23.25
N THR A 104 34.12 -7.23 22.87
CA THR A 104 34.12 -8.40 23.73
C THR A 104 35.29 -9.32 23.38
N MET A 105 35.56 -10.33 24.24
CA MET A 105 36.55 -11.37 23.95
C MET A 105 36.20 -12.22 22.71
N SER A 106 34.92 -12.26 22.34
CA SER A 106 34.40 -13.00 21.17
C SER A 106 34.16 -12.15 19.93
N GLY A 107 34.45 -10.82 19.95
CA GLY A 107 34.25 -9.95 18.83
C GLY A 107 33.77 -8.54 19.19
N PHE A 108 33.12 -7.88 18.22
CA PHE A 108 32.56 -6.54 18.39
C PHE A 108 31.15 -6.60 19.00
N PHE A 109 30.89 -5.74 19.97
CA PHE A 109 29.57 -5.56 20.54
C PHE A 109 29.33 -4.05 20.81
N PRO A 110 28.18 -3.47 20.52
CA PRO A 110 27.10 -4.14 19.81
C PRO A 110 27.52 -4.51 18.39
N GLY A 111 27.07 -5.67 17.90
CA GLY A 111 27.34 -6.10 16.53
C GLY A 111 26.60 -5.25 15.48
N PRO A 112 26.82 -5.51 14.20
CA PRO A 112 26.21 -4.75 13.11
C PRO A 112 24.74 -5.16 12.82
N GLU A 113 24.06 -5.80 13.75
CA GLU A 113 22.71 -6.32 13.54
C GLU A 113 21.82 -6.15 14.76
N ASN A 114 20.58 -5.71 14.51
CA ASN A 114 19.46 -5.90 15.43
C ASN A 114 18.45 -6.86 14.80
N VAL A 115 17.84 -7.70 15.62
CA VAL A 115 16.73 -8.59 15.23
C VAL A 115 15.57 -8.37 16.20
N ALA A 116 14.37 -8.22 15.65
CA ALA A 116 13.13 -8.22 16.41
C ALA A 116 12.19 -9.28 15.83
N GLU A 117 11.49 -9.98 16.71
CA GLU A 117 10.48 -10.97 16.37
C GLU A 117 9.17 -10.71 17.11
N ASN A 118 8.05 -11.07 16.47
CA ASN A 118 6.73 -11.14 17.07
C ASN A 118 6.08 -12.46 16.71
N GLU A 119 5.48 -13.11 17.69
CA GLU A 119 4.75 -14.35 17.53
C GLU A 119 3.34 -14.20 18.10
N THR A 120 2.33 -14.59 17.33
CA THR A 120 0.93 -14.55 17.76
C THR A 120 0.19 -15.80 17.29
N ILE A 121 -0.75 -16.30 18.12
CA ILE A 121 -1.59 -17.44 17.76
C ILE A 121 -3.03 -16.95 17.53
N GLY A 122 -3.65 -17.39 16.43
CA GLY A 122 -5.07 -17.14 16.16
C GLY A 122 -5.45 -15.67 15.89
N SER A 123 -4.48 -14.77 15.75
CA SER A 123 -4.73 -13.35 15.49
C SER A 123 -4.59 -12.96 13.99
N GLY A 124 -4.35 -13.96 13.13
CA GLY A 124 -4.13 -13.78 11.70
C GLY A 124 -2.74 -13.23 11.33
N PRO A 125 -2.37 -13.29 10.05
CA PRO A 125 -1.03 -12.93 9.57
C PRO A 125 -0.70 -11.46 9.81
N PHE A 126 0.61 -11.15 9.92
CA PHE A 126 1.10 -9.79 9.95
C PHE A 126 1.01 -9.16 8.54
N ALA A 127 -0.08 -8.45 8.28
CA ALA A 127 -0.36 -7.78 7.01
C ALA A 127 -1.05 -6.42 7.26
N GLY A 128 -1.07 -5.53 6.25
CA GLY A 128 -1.76 -4.24 6.31
C GLY A 128 -1.41 -3.41 7.55
N SER A 129 -2.42 -2.90 8.23
CA SER A 129 -2.26 -2.08 9.44
C SER A 129 -1.61 -2.83 10.60
N LYS A 130 -1.88 -4.14 10.75
CA LYS A 130 -1.25 -4.98 11.78
C LYS A 130 0.25 -5.08 11.58
N LEU A 131 0.72 -5.23 10.33
CA LEU A 131 2.15 -5.24 10.00
C LEU A 131 2.80 -3.89 10.36
N ILE A 132 2.17 -2.77 9.99
CA ILE A 132 2.67 -1.43 10.31
C ILE A 132 2.78 -1.24 11.82
N ALA A 133 1.72 -1.57 12.57
CA ALA A 133 1.70 -1.45 14.03
C ALA A 133 2.79 -2.33 14.68
N ALA A 134 2.98 -3.56 14.20
CA ALA A 134 4.01 -4.45 14.72
C ALA A 134 5.42 -3.92 14.44
N ILE A 135 5.70 -3.38 13.24
CA ILE A 135 7.00 -2.75 12.92
C ILE A 135 7.27 -1.52 13.79
N LEU A 136 6.24 -0.71 14.08
CA LEU A 136 6.36 0.42 15.01
C LEU A 136 6.67 -0.07 16.43
N GLN A 137 5.98 -1.12 16.89
CA GLN A 137 6.24 -1.73 18.19
C GLN A 137 7.65 -2.33 18.26
N GLN A 138 8.10 -3.07 17.26
CA GLN A 138 9.45 -3.61 17.19
C GLN A 138 10.54 -2.53 17.29
N HIS A 139 10.33 -1.35 16.63
CA HIS A 139 11.24 -0.23 16.82
C HIS A 139 11.28 0.23 18.29
N ASN A 140 10.11 0.36 18.91
CA ASN A 140 10.02 0.78 20.30
C ASN A 140 10.71 -0.23 21.23
N ASP A 141 10.49 -1.52 21.02
CA ASP A 141 11.08 -2.60 21.82
C ASP A 141 12.60 -2.66 21.68
N LEU A 142 13.14 -2.58 20.45
CA LEU A 142 14.56 -2.51 20.18
C LEU A 142 15.22 -1.27 20.81
N PHE A 143 14.50 -0.15 20.87
CA PHE A 143 15.04 1.05 21.50
C PHE A 143 14.90 1.06 23.01
N THR A 144 13.77 0.62 23.57
CA THR A 144 13.60 0.50 25.04
C THR A 144 14.49 -0.59 25.62
N ASP A 145 14.60 -1.70 24.90
CA ASP A 145 15.54 -2.80 25.15
C ASP A 145 15.51 -3.32 26.61
N GLN A 146 14.33 -3.30 27.23
CA GLN A 146 14.19 -3.52 28.69
C GLN A 146 14.56 -4.93 29.14
N THR A 147 14.36 -5.93 28.29
CA THR A 147 14.60 -7.34 28.60
C THR A 147 16.02 -7.80 28.30
N VAL A 148 16.80 -6.98 27.55
CA VAL A 148 18.16 -7.32 27.12
C VAL A 148 19.19 -6.70 28.06
N PRO A 149 19.99 -7.50 28.78
CA PRO A 149 21.07 -6.99 29.61
C PRO A 149 22.05 -6.16 28.80
N GLY A 150 22.43 -4.98 29.31
CA GLY A 150 23.39 -4.08 28.64
C GLY A 150 22.81 -3.24 27.52
N ARG A 151 21.51 -3.38 27.19
CA ARG A 151 20.83 -2.54 26.16
C ARG A 151 21.50 -2.60 24.79
N GLY A 152 21.84 -3.79 24.32
CA GLY A 152 22.60 -4.02 23.09
C GLY A 152 21.95 -3.45 21.85
N HIS A 153 20.63 -3.59 21.67
CA HIS A 153 19.91 -3.10 20.49
C HIS A 153 19.84 -1.57 20.47
N ARG A 154 19.60 -0.92 21.62
CA ARG A 154 19.66 0.55 21.74
C ARG A 154 21.06 1.06 21.44
N MET A 155 22.10 0.41 21.97
CA MET A 155 23.49 0.76 21.70
C MET A 155 23.81 0.64 20.21
N THR A 156 23.43 -0.46 19.56
CA THR A 156 23.61 -0.64 18.11
C THR A 156 22.91 0.47 17.34
N THR A 157 21.65 0.75 17.67
CA THR A 157 20.86 1.81 17.01
C THR A 157 21.52 3.19 17.12
N MET A 158 22.12 3.52 18.26
CA MET A 158 22.70 4.84 18.56
C MET A 158 24.19 4.94 18.32
N LEU A 159 24.88 3.85 17.92
CA LEU A 159 26.33 3.87 17.71
C LEU A 159 26.70 4.84 16.59
N THR A 160 27.54 5.82 16.89
CA THR A 160 27.95 6.88 15.97
C THR A 160 28.80 6.40 14.80
N TYR A 161 29.38 5.20 14.91
CA TYR A 161 30.18 4.55 13.89
C TYR A 161 29.38 4.28 12.58
N TRP A 162 28.10 3.87 12.69
CA TRP A 162 27.33 3.44 11.54
C TRP A 162 27.00 4.61 10.59
N ARG A 163 27.05 4.31 9.29
CA ARG A 163 26.74 5.25 8.20
C ARG A 163 25.59 4.77 7.32
N GLU A 164 25.47 3.49 7.15
CA GLU A 164 24.51 2.87 6.26
C GLU A 164 23.70 1.81 7.01
N ILE A 165 22.52 1.50 6.50
CA ILE A 165 21.62 0.49 7.04
C ILE A 165 20.89 -0.24 5.92
N GLY A 166 20.62 -1.51 6.14
CA GLY A 166 19.63 -2.28 5.41
C GLY A 166 18.62 -2.90 6.35
N ILE A 167 17.37 -2.98 5.94
CA ILE A 167 16.28 -3.53 6.74
C ILE A 167 15.58 -4.61 5.91
N GLY A 168 15.38 -5.77 6.52
CA GLY A 168 14.60 -6.88 6.00
C GLY A 168 13.42 -7.18 6.91
N VAL A 169 12.27 -7.47 6.33
CA VAL A 169 11.04 -7.81 7.05
C VAL A 169 10.44 -9.05 6.42
N ASN A 170 10.16 -10.08 7.22
CA ASN A 170 9.51 -11.29 6.77
C ASN A 170 8.36 -11.66 7.72
N ALA A 171 7.16 -11.68 7.19
CA ALA A 171 5.97 -12.21 7.86
C ALA A 171 5.71 -13.63 7.36
N GLY A 172 5.37 -14.54 8.23
CA GLY A 172 5.18 -15.95 7.91
C GLY A 172 4.50 -16.74 9.01
N LYS A 173 4.91 -17.98 9.14
CA LYS A 173 4.42 -18.93 10.14
C LYS A 173 5.61 -19.64 10.79
N ASP A 174 5.59 -19.70 12.11
CA ASP A 174 6.49 -20.56 12.91
C ASP A 174 5.69 -21.68 13.56
N ASN A 175 6.37 -22.81 13.83
CA ASN A 175 5.76 -23.96 14.48
C ASN A 175 6.42 -24.21 15.84
N GLY A 176 5.63 -24.22 16.90
CA GLY A 176 6.15 -24.47 18.23
C GLY A 176 5.05 -24.75 19.23
N GLN A 177 5.40 -25.49 20.30
CA GLN A 177 4.49 -25.83 21.40
C GLN A 177 3.18 -26.51 20.94
N GLY A 178 3.23 -27.26 19.81
CA GLY A 178 2.07 -27.94 19.23
C GLY A 178 1.11 -27.05 18.46
N ASN A 179 1.46 -25.79 18.18
CA ASN A 179 0.68 -24.82 17.43
C ASN A 179 1.45 -24.26 16.25
N THR A 180 0.73 -23.68 15.28
CA THR A 180 1.29 -22.82 14.23
C THR A 180 1.04 -21.36 14.62
N TRP A 181 2.09 -20.56 14.65
CA TRP A 181 2.09 -19.16 15.07
C TRP A 181 2.22 -18.25 13.86
N ASP A 182 1.51 -17.12 13.86
CA ASP A 182 1.80 -16.03 12.94
C ASP A 182 3.05 -15.30 13.40
N SER A 183 4.05 -15.20 12.52
CA SER A 183 5.38 -14.71 12.85
C SER A 183 5.76 -13.46 12.06
N LEU A 184 6.57 -12.60 12.66
CA LEU A 184 7.14 -11.42 12.01
C LEU A 184 8.58 -11.22 12.48
N TYR A 185 9.52 -11.36 11.57
CA TYR A 185 10.93 -11.04 11.79
C TYR A 185 11.31 -9.75 11.11
N THR A 186 11.97 -8.86 11.84
CA THR A 186 12.63 -7.66 11.29
C THR A 186 14.11 -7.71 11.63
N VAL A 187 14.95 -7.67 10.60
CA VAL A 187 16.41 -7.60 10.72
C VAL A 187 16.90 -6.25 10.25
N GLN A 188 17.76 -5.61 11.04
CA GLN A 188 18.41 -4.35 10.75
C GLN A 188 19.92 -4.59 10.68
N ASN A 189 20.50 -4.51 9.50
CA ASN A 189 21.94 -4.62 9.29
C ASN A 189 22.55 -3.23 9.15
N PHE A 190 23.51 -2.92 10.03
CA PHE A 190 24.23 -1.64 10.04
C PHE A 190 25.60 -1.80 9.40
N GLY A 191 26.06 -0.76 8.71
CA GLY A 191 27.32 -0.81 8.00
C GLY A 191 28.07 0.52 7.91
N ARG A 192 29.36 0.41 7.62
CA ARG A 192 30.24 1.48 7.22
C ARG A 192 31.33 0.95 6.30
N ILE A 193 31.47 1.53 5.12
CA ILE A 193 32.61 1.27 4.24
C ILE A 193 33.75 2.19 4.68
N ALA A 194 34.94 1.63 4.93
CA ALA A 194 36.13 2.41 5.27
C ALA A 194 36.43 3.39 4.13
N ASN A 195 36.66 4.66 4.47
CA ASN A 195 36.88 5.75 3.51
C ASN A 195 35.74 5.96 2.49
N GLY A 196 34.56 5.39 2.74
CA GLY A 196 33.39 5.64 1.91
C GLY A 196 32.92 7.10 2.00
N PRO A 197 32.23 7.61 0.97
CA PRO A 197 31.72 8.98 0.97
C PRO A 197 30.63 9.19 2.00
N PRO A 198 30.41 10.41 2.50
CA PRO A 198 29.18 10.75 3.22
C PRO A 198 28.00 10.83 2.27
N PHE A 199 26.80 10.72 2.83
CA PHE A 199 25.55 10.80 2.09
C PHE A 199 24.70 11.99 2.54
N ILE A 200 24.00 12.59 1.57
CA ILE A 200 22.81 13.39 1.84
C ILE A 200 21.62 12.46 1.65
N THR A 201 20.87 12.25 2.72
CA THR A 201 19.74 11.32 2.77
C THR A 201 18.50 12.01 3.32
N GLY A 202 17.32 11.43 3.12
CA GLY A 202 16.07 11.96 3.65
C GLY A 202 14.85 11.34 3.02
N VAL A 203 13.71 11.94 3.30
CA VAL A 203 12.42 11.55 2.76
C VAL A 203 11.72 12.74 2.12
N VAL A 204 11.08 12.53 0.97
CA VAL A 204 10.15 13.46 0.33
C VAL A 204 8.74 12.96 0.61
N TYR A 205 7.92 13.78 1.25
CA TYR A 205 6.59 13.35 1.67
C TYR A 205 5.58 14.51 1.70
N GLN A 206 4.31 14.18 1.81
CA GLN A 206 3.24 15.10 2.14
C GLN A 206 2.79 14.81 3.56
N ASP A 207 2.88 15.80 4.44
CA ASP A 207 2.39 15.69 5.81
C ASP A 207 0.86 15.79 5.81
N LEU A 208 0.20 14.62 5.71
CA LEU A 208 -1.25 14.54 5.54
C LEU A 208 -2.03 14.76 6.84
N ASN A 209 -1.41 14.45 7.97
CA ASN A 209 -2.02 14.57 9.29
C ASN A 209 -1.56 15.81 10.06
N GLY A 210 -0.60 16.58 9.50
CA GLY A 210 -0.11 17.83 10.08
C GLY A 210 0.77 17.68 11.32
N ASN A 211 1.37 16.49 11.53
CA ASN A 211 2.19 16.21 12.70
C ASN A 211 3.67 16.59 12.55
N GLY A 212 4.09 16.99 11.34
CA GLY A 212 5.47 17.40 11.02
C GLY A 212 6.47 16.25 10.93
N PHE A 213 6.01 15.02 10.89
CA PHE A 213 6.81 13.81 10.79
C PHE A 213 6.28 12.90 9.68
N TYR A 214 7.18 12.14 9.04
CA TYR A 214 6.80 11.18 8.00
C TYR A 214 6.07 9.97 8.61
N ASP A 215 4.89 9.68 8.10
CA ASP A 215 4.10 8.49 8.42
C ASP A 215 3.96 7.56 7.21
N PRO A 216 3.74 6.24 7.43
CA PRO A 216 3.48 5.30 6.34
C PRO A 216 2.31 5.75 5.46
N GLY A 217 2.57 5.85 4.15
CA GLY A 217 1.59 6.32 3.17
C GLY A 217 1.76 7.78 2.73
N GLU A 218 2.59 8.56 3.39
CA GLU A 218 2.85 9.98 3.05
C GLU A 218 3.98 10.18 2.04
N GLY A 219 4.81 9.14 1.79
CA GLY A 219 5.95 9.23 0.90
C GLY A 219 5.60 9.54 -0.55
N LEU A 220 6.41 10.39 -1.18
CA LEU A 220 6.30 10.72 -2.59
C LEU A 220 7.40 10.02 -3.39
N GLY A 221 7.02 9.01 -4.17
CA GLY A 221 7.90 8.30 -5.08
C GLY A 221 8.09 9.00 -6.42
N GLY A 222 9.20 8.69 -7.10
CA GLY A 222 9.48 9.20 -8.43
C GLY A 222 9.99 10.65 -8.48
N ILE A 223 10.25 11.27 -7.34
CA ILE A 223 10.77 12.63 -7.24
C ILE A 223 12.27 12.63 -7.52
N LYS A 224 12.71 13.45 -8.47
CA LYS A 224 14.13 13.63 -8.73
C LYS A 224 14.76 14.53 -7.68
N VAL A 225 15.84 14.04 -7.05
CA VAL A 225 16.63 14.77 -6.06
C VAL A 225 18.04 14.98 -6.61
N ASP A 226 18.34 16.21 -7.00
CA ASP A 226 19.67 16.63 -7.46
C ASP A 226 20.45 17.30 -6.33
N VAL A 227 21.72 16.95 -6.17
CA VAL A 227 22.64 17.59 -5.22
C VAL A 227 23.77 18.27 -5.99
N ALA A 228 23.85 19.58 -5.89
CA ALA A 228 24.88 20.35 -6.61
C ALA A 228 26.28 19.91 -6.16
N GLY A 229 27.14 19.53 -7.12
CA GLY A 229 28.48 19.03 -6.86
C GLY A 229 28.57 17.53 -6.55
N ALA A 230 27.48 16.80 -6.51
CA ALA A 230 27.49 15.33 -6.48
C ALA A 230 27.61 14.75 -7.90
N ASN A 231 28.18 13.54 -7.99
CA ASN A 231 28.28 12.82 -9.27
C ASN A 231 26.99 12.10 -9.67
N PHE A 232 26.04 12.00 -8.76
CA PHE A 232 24.81 11.23 -8.91
C PHE A 232 23.60 12.04 -8.44
N PHE A 233 22.43 11.69 -8.93
CA PHE A 233 21.13 12.12 -8.42
C PHE A 233 20.38 10.90 -7.87
N ALA A 234 19.33 11.13 -7.12
CA ALA A 234 18.41 10.07 -6.70
C ALA A 234 17.03 10.29 -7.29
N ILE A 235 16.30 9.18 -7.45
CA ILE A 235 14.85 9.17 -7.62
C ILE A 235 14.28 8.55 -6.35
N THR A 236 13.32 9.22 -5.70
CA THR A 236 12.73 8.72 -4.46
C THR A 236 12.03 7.38 -4.68
N SER A 237 12.17 6.48 -3.71
CA SER A 237 11.39 5.24 -3.65
C SER A 237 9.90 5.53 -3.47
N SER A 238 9.03 4.53 -3.63
CA SER A 238 7.58 4.68 -3.38
C SER A 238 7.24 5.20 -1.99
N SER A 239 8.11 4.97 -1.00
CA SER A 239 8.00 5.53 0.35
C SER A 239 8.66 6.90 0.54
N GLY A 240 9.12 7.55 -0.54
CA GLY A 240 9.72 8.88 -0.51
C GLY A 240 11.21 8.93 -0.16
N GLY A 241 11.81 7.83 0.28
CA GLY A 241 13.20 7.78 0.71
C GLY A 241 14.21 7.99 -0.42
N TYR A 242 15.32 8.67 -0.13
CA TYR A 242 16.44 8.89 -1.05
C TYR A 242 17.79 8.94 -0.33
N SER A 243 18.86 8.71 -1.08
CA SER A 243 20.25 8.88 -0.64
C SER A 243 21.15 9.24 -1.83
N VAL A 244 21.98 10.26 -1.66
CA VAL A 244 22.96 10.71 -2.66
C VAL A 244 24.33 10.77 -2.03
N PRO A 245 25.33 10.00 -2.52
CA PRO A 245 26.71 10.14 -2.06
C PRO A 245 27.30 11.48 -2.53
N VAL A 246 28.04 12.15 -1.66
CA VAL A 246 28.70 13.42 -1.95
C VAL A 246 30.21 13.34 -1.71
N PRO A 247 31.02 14.16 -2.41
CA PRO A 247 32.48 14.02 -2.37
C PRO A 247 33.12 14.18 -0.99
N GLY A 248 32.53 14.92 -0.07
CA GLY A 248 33.09 15.14 1.27
C GLY A 248 32.44 16.27 2.04
N ASN A 249 33.25 16.95 2.88
CA ASN A 249 32.80 18.11 3.62
C ASN A 249 32.47 19.27 2.67
N GLY A 250 31.43 20.02 2.94
CA GLY A 250 31.01 21.16 2.12
C GLY A 250 29.55 21.54 2.34
N SER A 251 29.16 22.65 1.77
CA SER A 251 27.76 23.08 1.70
C SER A 251 27.20 22.69 0.34
N TYR A 252 26.06 22.03 0.35
CA TYR A 252 25.40 21.47 -0.84
C TYR A 252 24.02 22.06 -0.99
N THR A 253 23.64 22.37 -2.23
CA THR A 253 22.24 22.70 -2.58
C THR A 253 21.55 21.42 -3.05
N VAL A 254 20.51 21.03 -2.34
CA VAL A 254 19.64 19.89 -2.69
C VAL A 254 18.40 20.44 -3.38
N THR A 255 18.16 20.00 -4.61
CA THR A 255 17.03 20.43 -5.43
C THR A 255 16.05 19.27 -5.57
N PHE A 256 14.79 19.51 -5.16
CA PHE A 256 13.68 18.58 -5.28
C PHE A 256 12.78 19.00 -6.43
N ASN A 257 12.55 18.10 -7.38
CA ASN A 257 11.63 18.33 -8.48
C ASN A 257 10.40 17.39 -8.31
N ASP A 258 9.43 17.87 -7.59
CA ASP A 258 8.17 17.15 -7.27
C ASP A 258 7.06 17.36 -8.32
N GLY A 259 7.42 17.89 -9.50
CA GLY A 259 6.48 18.22 -10.56
C GLY A 259 5.80 19.59 -10.39
N SER A 260 6.21 20.41 -9.42
CA SER A 260 5.86 21.81 -9.36
C SER A 260 6.61 22.61 -10.44
N ILE A 261 6.08 23.78 -10.83
CA ILE A 261 6.69 24.63 -11.87
C ILE A 261 8.09 25.10 -11.45
N THR A 262 8.29 25.32 -10.16
CA THR A 262 9.59 25.75 -9.59
C THR A 262 10.09 24.69 -8.62
N PRO A 263 11.19 23.99 -8.94
CA PRO A 263 11.80 23.04 -8.02
C PRO A 263 12.22 23.71 -6.71
N THR A 264 11.97 23.03 -5.60
CA THR A 264 12.37 23.54 -4.28
C THR A 264 13.81 23.22 -3.97
N GLN A 265 14.52 24.19 -3.40
CA GLN A 265 15.92 24.04 -2.99
C GLN A 265 16.07 24.14 -1.48
N LYS A 266 16.93 23.29 -0.93
CA LYS A 266 17.39 23.36 0.47
C LYS A 266 18.91 23.29 0.52
N MET A 267 19.50 24.03 1.44
CA MET A 267 20.93 23.95 1.70
C MET A 267 21.21 23.05 2.88
N VAL A 268 22.29 22.27 2.79
CA VAL A 268 22.78 21.40 3.85
C VAL A 268 24.29 21.42 3.89
N THR A 269 24.86 21.32 5.09
CA THR A 269 26.32 21.26 5.27
C THR A 269 26.71 19.87 5.78
N VAL A 270 27.63 19.24 5.06
CA VAL A 270 28.30 18.01 5.47
C VAL A 270 29.60 18.38 6.18
N THR A 271 29.79 17.93 7.41
CA THR A 271 30.98 18.16 8.23
C THR A 271 31.50 16.84 8.77
N ASN A 272 32.82 16.76 8.98
CA ASN A 272 33.49 15.58 9.52
C ASN A 272 33.20 14.27 8.74
N LEU A 273 32.89 14.40 7.45
CA LEU A 273 32.48 13.29 6.60
C LEU A 273 31.27 12.51 7.14
N LEU A 274 30.40 13.17 7.91
CA LEU A 274 29.18 12.58 8.44
C LEU A 274 28.02 12.77 7.45
N ASN A 275 27.11 11.81 7.42
CA ASN A 275 25.87 11.95 6.66
C ASN A 275 25.02 13.13 7.17
N ALA A 276 24.31 13.76 6.26
CA ALA A 276 23.38 14.83 6.56
C ALA A 276 21.96 14.48 6.08
N LYS A 277 20.94 14.81 6.90
CA LYS A 277 19.54 14.55 6.57
C LYS A 277 18.87 15.81 6.07
N VAL A 278 18.15 15.70 4.95
CA VAL A 278 17.32 16.77 4.40
C VAL A 278 15.98 16.16 3.98
N ASP A 279 14.94 16.44 4.74
CA ASP A 279 13.58 16.08 4.36
C ASP A 279 12.94 17.21 3.56
N PHE A 280 12.06 16.83 2.65
CA PHE A 280 11.24 17.78 1.91
C PHE A 280 9.77 17.45 2.11
N VAL A 281 9.05 18.36 2.75
CA VAL A 281 7.59 18.32 2.83
C VAL A 281 7.04 19.05 1.61
N SER A 282 6.44 18.30 0.70
CA SER A 282 5.83 18.87 -0.50
C SER A 282 4.56 19.63 -0.13
N THR A 283 4.46 20.87 -0.61
CA THR A 283 3.26 21.70 -0.48
C THR A 283 2.35 21.60 -1.70
N ARG A 284 2.70 20.72 -2.66
CA ARG A 284 1.87 20.48 -3.83
C ARG A 284 0.46 20.08 -3.36
N PRO A 285 -0.61 20.67 -3.95
CA PRO A 285 -1.96 20.27 -3.62
C PRO A 285 -2.09 18.75 -3.76
N VAL A 286 -2.56 18.10 -2.72
CA VAL A 286 -2.91 16.67 -2.79
C VAL A 286 -4.05 16.57 -3.79
N THR A 287 -3.81 15.94 -4.94
CA THR A 287 -4.92 15.48 -5.75
C THR A 287 -5.55 14.33 -4.98
N PRO A 288 -6.77 14.49 -4.44
CA PRO A 288 -7.40 13.43 -3.68
C PRO A 288 -7.38 12.15 -4.49
N THR A 289 -7.04 11.04 -3.83
CA THR A 289 -7.15 9.75 -4.48
C THR A 289 -8.62 9.43 -4.65
N LEU A 290 -9.02 9.13 -5.87
CA LEU A 290 -10.39 8.90 -6.26
C LEU A 290 -10.48 7.60 -7.04
N LEU A 291 -11.53 6.86 -6.82
CA LEU A 291 -12.01 5.89 -7.80
C LEU A 291 -12.62 6.70 -8.94
N ALA A 292 -11.90 6.78 -10.06
CA ALA A 292 -12.27 7.68 -11.17
C ALA A 292 -13.34 7.07 -12.06
N ASN A 293 -13.38 5.75 -12.10
CA ASN A 293 -14.37 5.03 -12.87
C ASN A 293 -14.70 3.69 -12.24
N VAL A 294 -15.76 3.15 -12.73
CA VAL A 294 -16.21 1.77 -12.55
C VAL A 294 -16.72 1.25 -13.84
N SER A 295 -16.21 0.13 -14.23
CA SER A 295 -16.74 -0.59 -15.37
C SER A 295 -17.02 -2.03 -14.97
N THR A 296 -18.12 -2.59 -15.44
CA THR A 296 -18.40 -4.01 -15.24
C THR A 296 -18.86 -4.65 -16.54
N ARG A 297 -18.18 -5.73 -16.92
CA ARG A 297 -18.52 -6.58 -18.04
C ARG A 297 -19.23 -7.83 -17.53
N LEU A 298 -20.42 -8.09 -18.09
CA LEU A 298 -21.22 -9.27 -17.76
C LEU A 298 -22.21 -9.59 -18.87
N PRO A 299 -22.67 -10.84 -19.01
CA PRO A 299 -23.84 -11.15 -19.81
C PRO A 299 -25.09 -10.46 -19.25
N VAL A 300 -25.79 -9.72 -20.11
CA VAL A 300 -27.09 -9.09 -19.84
C VAL A 300 -28.17 -10.07 -20.24
N GLY A 301 -28.97 -10.48 -19.25
CA GLY A 301 -30.16 -11.29 -19.46
C GLY A 301 -31.44 -10.44 -19.41
N THR A 302 -32.58 -11.13 -19.47
CA THR A 302 -33.89 -10.53 -19.17
C THR A 302 -34.12 -10.50 -17.65
N ASP A 303 -35.04 -9.66 -17.17
CA ASP A 303 -35.36 -9.62 -15.74
C ASP A 303 -35.64 -11.03 -15.16
N PRO A 304 -35.07 -11.41 -14.01
CA PRO A 304 -34.27 -10.60 -13.06
C PRO A 304 -32.75 -10.53 -13.35
N ASN A 305 -32.29 -11.00 -14.52
CA ASN A 305 -30.88 -11.13 -14.88
C ASN A 305 -30.36 -9.92 -15.69
N ALA A 306 -30.98 -8.75 -15.59
CA ALA A 306 -30.45 -7.51 -16.13
C ALA A 306 -29.12 -7.16 -15.45
N LEU A 307 -28.23 -6.46 -16.16
CA LEU A 307 -27.00 -5.94 -15.59
C LEU A 307 -27.30 -4.66 -14.81
N ILE A 308 -26.98 -4.66 -13.52
CA ILE A 308 -27.30 -3.55 -12.62
C ILE A 308 -26.02 -3.06 -11.95
N ALA A 309 -25.69 -1.80 -12.16
CA ALA A 309 -24.58 -1.12 -11.51
C ALA A 309 -25.09 -0.08 -10.52
N GLY A 310 -24.72 -0.22 -9.26
CA GLY A 310 -24.99 0.73 -8.18
C GLY A 310 -23.75 1.56 -7.86
N PHE A 311 -23.94 2.82 -7.49
CA PHE A 311 -22.88 3.67 -7.00
C PHE A 311 -23.39 4.68 -5.98
N ILE A 312 -22.50 5.11 -5.07
CA ILE A 312 -22.77 6.11 -4.03
C ILE A 312 -21.87 7.30 -4.25
N LEU A 313 -22.45 8.49 -4.24
CA LEU A 313 -21.73 9.75 -4.27
C LEU A 313 -21.73 10.38 -2.87
N THR A 314 -20.53 10.67 -2.36
CA THR A 314 -20.35 11.33 -1.06
C THR A 314 -19.56 12.62 -1.21
N GLY A 315 -19.82 13.60 -0.35
CA GLY A 315 -19.15 14.88 -0.36
C GLY A 315 -20.10 16.02 -0.10
N THR A 316 -19.67 17.24 -0.44
CA THR A 316 -20.42 18.48 -0.18
C THR A 316 -20.86 19.22 -1.45
N GLN A 317 -20.44 18.72 -2.62
CA GLN A 317 -20.75 19.30 -3.92
C GLN A 317 -21.34 18.23 -4.84
N ASP A 318 -22.25 18.64 -5.72
CA ASP A 318 -22.79 17.75 -6.75
C ASP A 318 -21.70 17.22 -7.66
N LYS A 319 -21.84 15.98 -8.11
CA LYS A 319 -20.89 15.28 -8.96
C LYS A 319 -21.40 15.14 -10.39
N LYS A 320 -20.65 15.62 -11.37
CA LYS A 320 -20.92 15.37 -12.77
C LYS A 320 -20.34 14.01 -13.17
N VAL A 321 -21.16 13.13 -13.68
CA VAL A 321 -20.78 11.78 -14.13
C VAL A 321 -21.28 11.52 -15.55
N ILE A 322 -20.58 10.64 -16.27
CA ILE A 322 -21.13 9.96 -17.44
C ILE A 322 -21.35 8.48 -17.10
N ILE A 323 -22.52 7.97 -17.48
CA ILE A 323 -22.86 6.56 -17.38
C ILE A 323 -23.02 6.04 -18.81
N ARG A 324 -22.41 4.90 -19.15
CA ARG A 324 -22.45 4.31 -20.47
C ARG A 324 -22.86 2.84 -20.40
N ALA A 325 -23.59 2.38 -21.40
CA ALA A 325 -23.86 0.96 -21.65
C ALA A 325 -23.28 0.60 -23.03
N ILE A 326 -22.18 -0.16 -23.01
CA ILE A 326 -21.38 -0.51 -24.18
C ILE A 326 -21.67 -1.96 -24.57
N GLY A 327 -21.95 -2.19 -25.81
CA GLY A 327 -22.23 -3.51 -26.37
C GLY A 327 -21.58 -3.73 -27.72
N PRO A 328 -22.10 -3.12 -28.80
CA PRO A 328 -21.59 -3.34 -30.16
C PRO A 328 -20.10 -3.06 -30.35
N SER A 329 -19.55 -2.06 -29.67
CA SER A 329 -18.13 -1.70 -29.78
C SER A 329 -17.18 -2.59 -28.96
N LEU A 330 -17.68 -3.54 -28.18
CA LEU A 330 -16.84 -4.52 -27.46
C LEU A 330 -16.12 -5.45 -28.41
N ASN A 331 -16.68 -5.66 -29.60
CA ASN A 331 -16.13 -6.56 -30.62
C ASN A 331 -15.84 -7.97 -30.10
N LEU A 332 -16.78 -8.51 -29.32
CA LEU A 332 -16.71 -9.84 -28.71
C LEU A 332 -17.82 -10.75 -29.25
N PRO A 333 -17.58 -12.06 -29.39
CA PRO A 333 -18.65 -13.00 -29.69
C PRO A 333 -19.75 -12.96 -28.62
N GLY A 334 -21.02 -12.85 -29.04
CA GLY A 334 -22.16 -12.81 -28.14
C GLY A 334 -22.38 -11.46 -27.43
N GLN A 335 -21.78 -10.38 -27.94
CA GLN A 335 -22.04 -9.03 -27.44
C GLN A 335 -23.50 -8.63 -27.58
N LEU A 336 -23.97 -7.74 -26.69
CA LEU A 336 -25.31 -7.16 -26.78
C LEU A 336 -25.35 -6.11 -27.90
N ASN A 337 -26.21 -6.31 -28.90
CA ASN A 337 -26.21 -5.49 -30.11
C ASN A 337 -26.81 -4.11 -29.94
N ASN A 338 -27.75 -3.94 -29.00
CA ASN A 338 -28.39 -2.67 -28.71
C ASN A 338 -28.76 -2.57 -27.23
N PRO A 339 -27.86 -2.03 -26.36
CA PRO A 339 -28.09 -1.86 -24.94
C PRO A 339 -28.95 -0.62 -24.65
N THR A 340 -29.92 -0.71 -23.75
CA THR A 340 -30.63 0.43 -23.14
C THR A 340 -30.05 0.71 -21.77
N LEU A 341 -30.15 1.96 -21.31
CA LEU A 341 -29.66 2.44 -20.03
C LEU A 341 -30.74 3.24 -19.29
N GLU A 342 -31.01 2.86 -18.06
CA GLU A 342 -31.91 3.59 -17.16
C GLU A 342 -31.15 3.95 -15.89
N LEU A 343 -31.26 5.20 -15.42
CA LEU A 343 -30.66 5.71 -14.19
C LEU A 343 -31.74 5.98 -13.16
N TYR A 344 -31.59 5.41 -11.98
CA TYR A 344 -32.50 5.56 -10.84
C TYR A 344 -31.80 6.16 -9.62
N GLN A 345 -32.57 6.84 -8.77
CA GLN A 345 -32.27 7.10 -7.37
C GLN A 345 -33.36 6.44 -6.50
N GLY A 346 -32.98 5.41 -5.77
CA GLY A 346 -33.96 4.53 -5.16
C GLY A 346 -34.89 3.92 -6.22
N ASN A 347 -36.20 4.16 -6.11
CA ASN A 347 -37.19 3.70 -7.09
C ASN A 347 -37.59 4.78 -8.12
N THR A 348 -36.96 5.95 -8.09
CA THR A 348 -37.30 7.08 -8.98
C THR A 348 -36.42 7.02 -10.21
N LEU A 349 -37.02 6.89 -11.40
CA LEU A 349 -36.31 7.01 -12.68
C LEU A 349 -35.91 8.47 -12.89
N LEU A 350 -34.61 8.73 -13.01
CA LEU A 350 -34.03 10.05 -13.25
C LEU A 350 -33.83 10.33 -14.74
N ALA A 351 -33.40 9.31 -15.49
CA ALA A 351 -33.12 9.43 -16.91
C ALA A 351 -33.09 8.04 -17.56
N SER A 352 -33.35 8.01 -18.87
CA SER A 352 -33.15 6.83 -19.71
C SER A 352 -32.57 7.20 -21.06
N ASN A 353 -31.90 6.27 -21.69
CA ASN A 353 -31.37 6.40 -23.03
C ASN A 353 -31.33 5.03 -23.71
N ASP A 354 -31.63 5.03 -25.01
CA ASP A 354 -31.47 3.87 -25.88
C ASP A 354 -30.22 4.10 -26.76
N ASP A 355 -30.30 5.03 -27.72
CA ASP A 355 -29.20 5.39 -28.60
C ASP A 355 -28.65 6.75 -28.18
N TRP A 356 -27.37 6.89 -27.88
CA TRP A 356 -26.83 8.14 -27.32
C TRP A 356 -26.93 9.33 -28.28
N GLN A 357 -26.98 9.09 -29.60
CA GLN A 357 -27.16 10.16 -30.60
C GLN A 357 -28.61 10.59 -30.80
N ASN A 358 -29.58 9.80 -30.35
CA ASN A 358 -31.00 10.10 -30.46
C ASN A 358 -31.57 10.92 -29.29
N GLN A 359 -30.70 11.43 -28.42
CA GLN A 359 -31.05 12.30 -27.29
C GLN A 359 -31.31 13.75 -27.76
N PRO A 360 -31.94 14.58 -26.90
CA PRO A 360 -31.97 16.03 -27.09
C PRO A 360 -30.57 16.61 -27.37
N ALA A 361 -30.49 17.67 -28.19
CA ALA A 361 -29.20 18.21 -28.63
C ALA A 361 -28.25 18.57 -27.48
N ALA A 362 -28.78 19.09 -26.36
CA ALA A 362 -27.98 19.43 -25.19
C ALA A 362 -27.38 18.19 -24.51
N ASP A 363 -28.15 17.10 -24.35
CA ASP A 363 -27.68 15.86 -23.76
C ASP A 363 -26.62 15.18 -24.66
N ARG A 364 -26.86 15.14 -25.96
CA ARG A 364 -25.91 14.63 -26.95
C ARG A 364 -24.59 15.41 -26.92
N GLN A 365 -24.68 16.76 -26.87
CA GLN A 365 -23.50 17.60 -26.74
C GLN A 365 -22.73 17.32 -25.44
N ALA A 366 -23.44 17.16 -24.32
CA ALA A 366 -22.80 16.83 -23.02
C ALA A 366 -22.05 15.49 -23.06
N VAL A 367 -22.60 14.49 -23.78
CA VAL A 367 -21.91 13.21 -24.02
C VAL A 367 -20.66 13.41 -24.87
N SER A 368 -20.74 14.20 -25.95
CA SER A 368 -19.59 14.50 -26.80
C SER A 368 -18.50 15.28 -26.05
N ASP A 369 -18.88 16.26 -25.23
CA ASP A 369 -17.98 17.11 -24.42
C ASP A 369 -17.31 16.34 -23.28
N SER A 370 -17.80 15.16 -22.91
CA SER A 370 -17.18 14.30 -21.91
C SER A 370 -15.79 13.80 -22.34
N GLY A 371 -15.47 13.85 -23.63
CA GLY A 371 -14.25 13.29 -24.21
C GLY A 371 -14.25 11.76 -24.37
N ILE A 372 -15.30 11.08 -23.89
CA ILE A 372 -15.45 9.62 -23.93
C ILE A 372 -16.84 9.20 -24.44
N PRO A 373 -17.37 9.76 -25.55
CA PRO A 373 -18.64 9.29 -26.10
C PRO A 373 -18.54 7.82 -26.54
N PRO A 374 -19.65 7.04 -26.51
CA PRO A 374 -19.65 5.72 -27.13
C PRO A 374 -19.26 5.79 -28.61
N SER A 375 -18.54 4.78 -29.10
CA SER A 375 -18.07 4.73 -30.48
C SER A 375 -19.13 4.23 -31.45
N ASN A 376 -20.13 3.49 -30.96
CA ASN A 376 -21.26 3.01 -31.76
C ASN A 376 -22.53 3.79 -31.44
N THR A 377 -23.34 4.10 -32.47
CA THR A 377 -24.57 4.90 -32.32
C THR A 377 -25.68 4.19 -31.55
N LEU A 378 -25.69 2.85 -31.54
CA LEU A 378 -26.65 2.02 -30.84
C LEU A 378 -26.31 1.83 -29.35
N GLU A 379 -25.23 2.43 -28.85
CA GLU A 379 -24.86 2.39 -27.46
C GLU A 379 -25.50 3.52 -26.67
N SER A 380 -25.77 3.28 -25.38
CA SER A 380 -26.45 4.25 -24.54
C SER A 380 -25.46 5.04 -23.68
N ALA A 381 -25.71 6.33 -23.51
CA ALA A 381 -24.94 7.18 -22.60
C ALA A 381 -25.80 8.28 -21.98
N LEU A 382 -25.53 8.59 -20.72
CA LEU A 382 -26.17 9.66 -19.94
C LEU A 382 -25.10 10.49 -19.24
N VAL A 383 -25.11 11.81 -19.44
CA VAL A 383 -24.33 12.74 -18.61
C VAL A 383 -25.28 13.43 -17.64
N ARG A 384 -24.99 13.34 -16.35
CA ARG A 384 -25.83 13.94 -15.30
C ARG A 384 -24.97 14.56 -14.19
N THR A 385 -25.47 15.64 -13.62
CA THR A 385 -24.95 16.22 -12.37
C THR A 385 -25.86 15.74 -11.24
N LEU A 386 -25.30 14.96 -10.34
CA LEU A 386 -26.03 14.24 -9.31
C LEU A 386 -25.63 14.72 -7.92
N PRO A 387 -26.58 14.91 -6.97
CA PRO A 387 -26.28 15.23 -5.59
C PRO A 387 -25.38 14.20 -4.91
N ALA A 388 -24.33 14.67 -4.22
CA ALA A 388 -23.45 13.84 -3.40
C ALA A 388 -24.01 13.70 -1.98
N ASN A 389 -25.19 13.14 -1.86
CA ASN A 389 -26.00 13.08 -0.64
C ASN A 389 -25.91 11.75 0.13
N GLY A 390 -24.97 10.88 -0.28
CA GLY A 390 -24.81 9.54 0.31
C GLY A 390 -25.87 8.51 -0.10
N LEU A 391 -26.80 8.87 -0.96
CA LEU A 391 -27.81 7.94 -1.47
C LEU A 391 -27.26 7.11 -2.65
N THR A 392 -27.86 5.95 -2.85
CA THR A 392 -27.49 5.04 -3.95
C THR A 392 -28.14 5.45 -5.25
N TYR A 393 -27.34 5.53 -6.30
CA TYR A 393 -27.77 5.60 -7.69
C TYR A 393 -27.63 4.22 -8.33
N THR A 394 -28.58 3.90 -9.24
CA THR A 394 -28.59 2.59 -9.90
C THR A 394 -28.74 2.77 -11.40
N ALA A 395 -27.78 2.24 -12.15
CA ALA A 395 -27.82 2.13 -13.60
C ALA A 395 -28.26 0.71 -13.99
N VAL A 396 -29.32 0.58 -14.79
CA VAL A 396 -29.86 -0.70 -15.25
C VAL A 396 -29.67 -0.81 -16.75
N VAL A 397 -28.98 -1.87 -17.20
CA VAL A 397 -28.74 -2.15 -18.62
C VAL A 397 -29.56 -3.36 -19.05
N ARG A 398 -30.29 -3.19 -20.17
CA ARG A 398 -31.07 -4.22 -20.84
C ARG A 398 -30.82 -4.21 -22.34
N GLY A 399 -31.20 -5.25 -23.03
CA GLY A 399 -31.22 -5.24 -24.49
C GLY A 399 -32.57 -4.80 -25.04
N VAL A 400 -32.56 -3.97 -26.08
CA VAL A 400 -33.78 -3.59 -26.83
C VAL A 400 -34.54 -4.85 -27.25
N GLY A 401 -35.85 -4.86 -27.03
CA GLY A 401 -36.69 -6.00 -27.37
C GLY A 401 -36.42 -7.26 -26.58
N ASN A 402 -35.89 -7.15 -25.35
CA ASN A 402 -35.48 -8.26 -24.50
C ASN A 402 -34.36 -9.14 -25.11
N THR A 403 -33.53 -8.56 -25.98
CA THR A 403 -32.33 -9.25 -26.46
C THR A 403 -31.30 -9.42 -25.34
N THR A 404 -30.48 -10.43 -25.48
CA THR A 404 -29.45 -10.77 -24.48
C THR A 404 -28.05 -10.75 -25.11
N GLY A 405 -27.03 -10.56 -24.32
CA GLY A 405 -25.63 -10.57 -24.79
C GLY A 405 -24.69 -9.92 -23.78
N ILE A 406 -23.41 -9.94 -24.06
CA ILE A 406 -22.39 -9.35 -23.20
C ILE A 406 -22.39 -7.83 -23.38
N ALA A 407 -22.43 -7.09 -22.26
CA ALA A 407 -22.30 -5.64 -22.24
C ALA A 407 -21.34 -5.18 -21.13
N VAL A 408 -20.90 -3.93 -21.23
CA VAL A 408 -20.19 -3.22 -20.18
C VAL A 408 -21.04 -2.04 -19.73
N VAL A 409 -21.27 -1.92 -18.43
CA VAL A 409 -21.76 -0.69 -17.82
C VAL A 409 -20.59 0.06 -17.21
N GLU A 410 -20.53 1.36 -17.42
CA GLU A 410 -19.43 2.21 -16.96
C GLU A 410 -19.95 3.49 -16.33
N VAL A 411 -19.32 3.92 -15.26
CA VAL A 411 -19.54 5.23 -14.62
C VAL A 411 -18.21 5.93 -14.50
N TYR A 412 -18.08 7.15 -15.05
CA TYR A 412 -16.87 7.98 -14.92
C TYR A 412 -17.18 9.28 -14.21
N ASP A 413 -16.27 9.69 -13.35
CA ASP A 413 -16.24 11.03 -12.76
C ASP A 413 -15.75 12.05 -13.82
N LEU A 414 -16.60 13.01 -14.20
CA LEU A 414 -16.27 14.10 -15.10
C LEU A 414 -15.88 15.41 -14.39
N ASN A 415 -15.87 15.42 -13.04
CA ASN A 415 -15.48 16.58 -12.25
C ASN A 415 -14.69 16.16 -11.02
N THR A 416 -13.45 15.75 -11.24
CA THR A 416 -12.52 15.33 -10.17
C THR A 416 -12.15 16.46 -9.20
N ALA A 417 -12.35 17.73 -9.59
CA ALA A 417 -12.11 18.90 -8.75
C ALA A 417 -13.24 19.19 -7.75
N ALA A 418 -14.44 18.61 -7.94
CA ALA A 418 -15.54 18.79 -6.99
C ALA A 418 -15.24 18.07 -5.67
N ASN A 419 -15.58 18.72 -4.55
CA ASN A 419 -15.49 18.11 -3.23
C ASN A 419 -16.58 17.03 -3.03
N SER A 420 -16.51 16.02 -3.87
CA SER A 420 -17.35 14.82 -3.86
C SER A 420 -16.63 13.67 -4.55
N LYS A 421 -16.98 12.44 -4.22
CA LYS A 421 -16.32 11.23 -4.76
C LYS A 421 -17.29 10.08 -4.97
N LEU A 422 -16.93 9.18 -5.89
CA LEU A 422 -17.49 7.83 -5.97
C LEU A 422 -16.96 7.04 -4.76
N ALA A 423 -17.81 6.78 -3.76
CA ALA A 423 -17.42 6.14 -2.51
C ALA A 423 -17.59 4.62 -2.53
N ASN A 424 -18.53 4.15 -3.32
CA ASN A 424 -18.83 2.73 -3.49
C ASN A 424 -19.26 2.47 -4.92
N ILE A 425 -18.98 1.28 -5.35
CA ILE A 425 -19.47 0.71 -6.58
C ILE A 425 -19.87 -0.71 -6.30
N SER A 426 -21.08 -1.06 -6.75
CA SER A 426 -21.58 -2.42 -6.70
C SER A 426 -22.16 -2.83 -8.05
N THR A 427 -21.90 -4.03 -8.50
CA THR A 427 -22.55 -4.55 -9.71
C THR A 427 -23.13 -5.92 -9.45
N ARG A 428 -24.40 -6.07 -9.82
CA ARG A 428 -25.14 -7.30 -9.76
C ARG A 428 -25.41 -7.85 -11.15
N GLY A 429 -25.21 -9.14 -11.32
CA GLY A 429 -25.65 -9.85 -12.50
C GLY A 429 -25.43 -11.36 -12.42
N PHE A 430 -25.79 -12.06 -13.48
CA PHE A 430 -25.69 -13.53 -13.56
C PHE A 430 -24.29 -13.93 -14.03
N VAL A 431 -23.46 -14.40 -13.10
CA VAL A 431 -22.10 -14.88 -13.34
C VAL A 431 -22.15 -16.29 -13.90
N GLN A 432 -21.54 -16.49 -15.07
CA GLN A 432 -21.42 -17.77 -15.75
C GLN A 432 -20.00 -18.32 -15.60
N THR A 433 -19.56 -19.17 -16.52
CA THR A 433 -18.25 -19.80 -16.52
C THR A 433 -17.39 -19.33 -17.70
N GLY A 434 -16.09 -19.66 -17.70
CA GLY A 434 -15.15 -19.28 -18.77
C GLY A 434 -14.98 -17.75 -18.85
N ASP A 435 -15.18 -17.19 -20.04
CA ASP A 435 -15.06 -15.76 -20.30
C ASP A 435 -16.30 -14.95 -19.92
N ASN A 436 -17.38 -15.61 -19.51
CA ASN A 436 -18.66 -15.01 -19.11
C ASN A 436 -18.78 -14.82 -17.59
N VAL A 437 -17.65 -14.80 -16.89
CA VAL A 437 -17.57 -14.45 -15.47
C VAL A 437 -17.72 -12.93 -15.29
N LEU A 438 -17.91 -12.48 -14.05
CA LEU A 438 -18.02 -11.07 -13.76
C LEU A 438 -16.62 -10.43 -13.70
N PHE A 439 -16.41 -9.40 -14.49
CA PHE A 439 -15.23 -8.53 -14.44
C PHE A 439 -15.64 -7.14 -14.01
N ALA A 440 -15.07 -6.62 -12.93
CA ALA A 440 -15.24 -5.25 -12.51
C ALA A 440 -13.90 -4.53 -12.53
N GLY A 441 -13.81 -3.45 -13.32
CA GLY A 441 -12.63 -2.62 -13.45
C GLY A 441 -12.76 -1.33 -12.64
N THR A 442 -11.65 -0.86 -12.09
CA THR A 442 -11.55 0.46 -11.47
C THR A 442 -10.23 1.12 -11.79
N ILE A 443 -10.25 2.45 -11.91
CA ILE A 443 -9.07 3.29 -12.08
C ILE A 443 -8.89 4.10 -10.80
N VAL A 444 -7.69 4.03 -10.23
CA VAL A 444 -7.31 4.83 -9.06
C VAL A 444 -6.52 6.03 -9.54
N LEU A 445 -7.13 7.20 -9.48
CA LEU A 445 -6.48 8.49 -9.74
C LEU A 445 -5.88 9.06 -8.46
N GLY A 446 -5.01 10.04 -8.62
CA GLY A 446 -4.33 10.71 -7.51
C GLY A 446 -2.95 10.12 -7.26
N GLN A 447 -2.23 10.70 -6.30
CA GLN A 447 -0.82 10.37 -6.07
C GLN A 447 -0.61 9.44 -4.88
N ILE A 448 -1.66 9.26 -4.08
CA ILE A 448 -1.63 8.45 -2.86
C ILE A 448 -2.31 7.12 -3.16
N SER A 449 -1.89 6.07 -2.50
CA SER A 449 -2.57 4.78 -2.58
C SER A 449 -3.97 4.87 -1.94
N GLN A 450 -4.93 4.17 -2.50
CA GLN A 450 -6.29 4.04 -1.97
C GLN A 450 -6.47 2.70 -1.29
N LYS A 451 -6.77 2.70 0.01
CA LYS A 451 -7.22 1.47 0.68
C LYS A 451 -8.66 1.18 0.27
N VAL A 452 -8.92 -0.06 -0.13
CA VAL A 452 -10.25 -0.53 -0.53
C VAL A 452 -10.59 -1.83 0.17
N ILE A 453 -11.90 -2.10 0.32
CA ILE A 453 -12.40 -3.46 0.46
C ILE A 453 -13.15 -3.82 -0.80
N VAL A 454 -12.85 -5.01 -1.33
CA VAL A 454 -13.56 -5.63 -2.45
C VAL A 454 -14.31 -6.85 -1.91
N ARG A 455 -15.60 -7.01 -2.27
CA ARG A 455 -16.41 -8.13 -1.82
C ARG A 455 -17.10 -8.82 -3.00
N ALA A 456 -17.26 -10.13 -2.92
CA ALA A 456 -18.14 -10.90 -3.81
C ALA A 456 -19.23 -11.53 -2.96
N ILE A 457 -20.45 -11.05 -3.16
CA ILE A 457 -21.63 -11.39 -2.38
C ILE A 457 -22.54 -12.28 -3.22
N GLY A 458 -22.94 -13.42 -2.66
CA GLY A 458 -23.82 -14.38 -3.30
C GLY A 458 -24.83 -14.98 -2.31
N PRO A 459 -24.40 -15.82 -1.36
CA PRO A 459 -25.28 -16.52 -0.42
C PRO A 459 -26.21 -15.63 0.39
N SER A 460 -25.77 -14.44 0.77
CA SER A 460 -26.59 -13.50 1.56
C SER A 460 -27.61 -12.71 0.73
N LEU A 461 -27.59 -12.81 -0.61
CA LEU A 461 -28.59 -12.18 -1.45
C LEU A 461 -29.95 -12.84 -1.24
N ASN A 462 -30.99 -12.02 -1.09
CA ASN A 462 -32.36 -12.52 -1.01
C ASN A 462 -32.98 -12.66 -2.42
N LEU A 463 -32.38 -13.51 -3.25
CA LEU A 463 -32.76 -13.71 -4.65
C LEU A 463 -32.76 -15.21 -5.00
N ALA A 464 -33.69 -15.64 -5.87
CA ALA A 464 -33.63 -16.95 -6.48
C ALA A 464 -32.46 -17.01 -7.49
N GLY A 465 -31.78 -18.16 -7.59
CA GLY A 465 -30.65 -18.33 -8.52
C GLY A 465 -29.36 -17.61 -8.10
N LYS A 466 -29.26 -17.20 -6.83
CA LYS A 466 -28.04 -16.62 -6.27
C LYS A 466 -26.87 -17.60 -6.30
N MET A 467 -25.66 -17.10 -6.47
CA MET A 467 -24.44 -17.89 -6.40
C MET A 467 -24.23 -18.40 -4.97
N ALA A 468 -23.92 -19.68 -4.84
CA ALA A 468 -23.81 -20.31 -3.53
C ALA A 468 -22.43 -20.07 -2.89
N ASP A 469 -21.40 -19.92 -3.69
CA ASP A 469 -20.00 -19.85 -3.24
C ASP A 469 -19.14 -19.08 -4.27
N PRO A 470 -19.05 -17.74 -4.13
CA PRO A 470 -18.27 -16.89 -5.04
C PRO A 470 -16.80 -16.81 -4.62
N THR A 471 -15.86 -16.91 -5.56
CA THR A 471 -14.46 -16.58 -5.39
C THR A 471 -14.16 -15.17 -5.91
N LEU A 472 -13.13 -14.55 -5.37
CA LEU A 472 -12.70 -13.18 -5.68
C LEU A 472 -11.21 -13.15 -6.01
N GLN A 473 -10.87 -12.63 -7.20
CA GLN A 473 -9.50 -12.41 -7.64
C GLN A 473 -9.32 -10.93 -7.99
N LEU A 474 -8.29 -10.30 -7.42
CA LEU A 474 -7.89 -8.92 -7.74
C LEU A 474 -6.59 -8.98 -8.55
N VAL A 475 -6.56 -8.34 -9.72
CA VAL A 475 -5.39 -8.23 -10.59
C VAL A 475 -5.07 -6.77 -10.90
N ASP A 476 -3.79 -6.48 -11.14
CA ASP A 476 -3.33 -5.16 -11.59
C ASP A 476 -3.51 -4.98 -13.11
N GLY A 477 -3.14 -3.80 -13.63
CA GLY A 477 -3.24 -3.45 -15.04
C GLY A 477 -2.35 -4.29 -15.98
N ASN A 478 -1.40 -5.05 -15.44
CA ASN A 478 -0.54 -5.98 -16.18
C ASN A 478 -1.08 -7.42 -16.14
N GLY A 479 -2.19 -7.65 -15.45
CA GLY A 479 -2.77 -8.98 -15.24
C GLY A 479 -2.12 -9.77 -14.11
N THR A 480 -1.24 -9.14 -13.30
CA THR A 480 -0.61 -9.79 -12.14
C THR A 480 -1.61 -9.90 -11.00
N GLN A 481 -1.73 -11.08 -10.41
CA GLN A 481 -2.60 -11.28 -9.26
C GLN A 481 -2.07 -10.50 -8.05
N VAL A 482 -2.87 -9.56 -7.57
CA VAL A 482 -2.60 -8.79 -6.34
C VAL A 482 -3.05 -9.57 -5.11
N ALA A 483 -4.25 -10.16 -5.19
CA ALA A 483 -4.83 -10.97 -4.12
C ALA A 483 -5.89 -11.93 -4.66
N PHE A 484 -6.18 -12.97 -3.88
CA PHE A 484 -7.25 -13.93 -4.12
C PHE A 484 -7.90 -14.29 -2.78
N ASN A 485 -9.21 -14.48 -2.78
CA ASN A 485 -9.94 -14.99 -1.62
C ASN A 485 -11.12 -15.87 -2.10
N ASP A 486 -11.36 -16.94 -1.37
CA ASP A 486 -12.48 -17.86 -1.56
C ASP A 486 -13.53 -17.64 -0.45
N ASN A 487 -13.09 -17.66 0.80
CA ASN A 487 -13.95 -17.47 1.97
C ASN A 487 -13.35 -16.38 2.85
N TRP A 488 -14.05 -15.28 3.11
CA TRP A 488 -13.49 -14.08 3.71
C TRP A 488 -12.86 -14.26 5.10
N ARG A 489 -13.25 -15.30 5.84
CA ARG A 489 -12.67 -15.59 7.17
C ARG A 489 -11.35 -16.34 7.10
N THR A 490 -10.97 -16.88 5.95
CA THR A 490 -9.72 -17.65 5.81
C THR A 490 -8.47 -16.76 5.77
N ASP A 491 -8.63 -15.52 5.26
CA ASP A 491 -7.57 -14.55 5.12
C ASP A 491 -8.09 -13.15 5.48
N GLN A 492 -7.28 -12.33 6.13
CA GLN A 492 -7.56 -10.93 6.44
C GLN A 492 -8.85 -10.69 7.28
N GLU A 493 -9.39 -11.69 8.01
CA GLU A 493 -10.64 -11.56 8.75
C GLU A 493 -10.68 -10.32 9.64
N VAL A 494 -9.62 -10.05 10.40
CA VAL A 494 -9.52 -8.89 11.30
C VAL A 494 -9.59 -7.58 10.52
N ASP A 495 -8.83 -7.47 9.42
CA ASP A 495 -8.84 -6.26 8.58
C ASP A 495 -10.19 -6.06 7.90
N ILE A 496 -10.84 -7.14 7.46
CA ILE A 496 -12.16 -7.11 6.84
C ILE A 496 -13.22 -6.65 7.86
N ILE A 497 -13.21 -7.19 9.08
CA ILE A 497 -14.12 -6.75 10.16
C ILE A 497 -13.89 -5.27 10.49
N ALA A 498 -12.64 -4.84 10.55
CA ALA A 498 -12.27 -3.45 10.87
C ALA A 498 -12.77 -2.43 9.83
N THR A 499 -13.11 -2.86 8.61
CA THR A 499 -13.71 -1.97 7.60
C THR A 499 -15.14 -1.54 7.93
N GLY A 500 -15.81 -2.23 8.85
CA GLY A 500 -17.23 -2.00 9.20
C GLY A 500 -18.22 -2.58 8.18
N VAL A 501 -17.74 -3.20 7.11
CA VAL A 501 -18.59 -3.80 6.05
C VAL A 501 -18.18 -5.23 5.68
N PRO A 502 -17.96 -6.14 6.66
CA PRO A 502 -17.63 -7.52 6.35
C PRO A 502 -18.80 -8.22 5.62
N PRO A 503 -18.55 -9.26 4.80
CA PRO A 503 -19.63 -10.14 4.33
C PRO A 503 -20.39 -10.78 5.49
N THR A 504 -21.66 -11.13 5.27
CA THR A 504 -22.53 -11.71 6.32
C THR A 504 -22.60 -13.23 6.27
N ASN A 505 -22.15 -13.84 5.20
CA ASN A 505 -22.08 -15.29 5.04
C ASN A 505 -20.62 -15.73 4.88
N ASP A 506 -20.24 -16.83 5.52
CA ASP A 506 -18.85 -17.29 5.58
C ASP A 506 -18.32 -17.79 4.22
N SER A 507 -19.21 -18.23 3.30
CA SER A 507 -18.85 -18.60 1.93
C SER A 507 -18.77 -17.41 0.96
N GLU A 508 -18.83 -16.19 1.42
CA GLU A 508 -18.59 -15.00 0.60
C GLU A 508 -17.14 -14.59 0.64
N SER A 509 -16.66 -13.96 -0.42
CA SER A 509 -15.26 -13.58 -0.53
C SER A 509 -15.07 -12.09 -0.27
N ALA A 510 -13.96 -11.72 0.40
CA ALA A 510 -13.55 -10.33 0.56
C ALA A 510 -12.03 -10.17 0.57
N ILE A 511 -11.56 -9.04 0.05
CA ILE A 511 -10.14 -8.65 0.02
C ILE A 511 -10.02 -7.20 0.48
N VAL A 512 -9.19 -6.94 1.47
CA VAL A 512 -8.72 -5.59 1.81
C VAL A 512 -7.39 -5.39 1.11
N ALA A 513 -7.29 -4.35 0.28
CA ALA A 513 -6.07 -4.05 -0.47
C ALA A 513 -5.76 -2.55 -0.46
N THR A 514 -4.48 -2.20 -0.57
CA THR A 514 -4.03 -0.83 -0.81
C THR A 514 -3.61 -0.73 -2.27
N LEU A 515 -4.42 -0.04 -3.06
CA LEU A 515 -4.23 0.14 -4.50
C LEU A 515 -3.39 1.38 -4.75
N SER A 516 -2.33 1.24 -5.55
CA SER A 516 -1.49 2.37 -5.94
C SER A 516 -2.29 3.38 -6.76
N GLY A 517 -2.04 4.67 -6.54
CA GLY A 517 -2.56 5.76 -7.36
C GLY A 517 -1.84 5.88 -8.71
N ASN A 518 -1.70 7.10 -9.23
CA ASN A 518 -1.04 7.41 -10.50
C ASN A 518 -1.70 6.79 -11.75
N THR A 519 -3.04 6.82 -11.78
CA THR A 519 -3.83 6.27 -12.91
C THR A 519 -3.65 4.76 -13.08
N SER A 520 -3.48 4.05 -11.96
CA SER A 520 -3.36 2.59 -11.98
C SER A 520 -4.71 1.92 -12.19
N ASN A 521 -4.71 0.89 -13.03
CA ASN A 521 -5.90 0.09 -13.35
C ASN A 521 -5.90 -1.19 -12.55
N TYR A 522 -7.07 -1.57 -12.05
CA TYR A 522 -7.27 -2.84 -11.36
C TYR A 522 -8.52 -3.52 -11.87
N THR A 523 -8.49 -4.83 -11.90
CA THR A 523 -9.63 -5.66 -12.31
C THR A 523 -9.94 -6.68 -11.21
N VAL A 524 -11.20 -6.73 -10.84
CA VAL A 524 -11.77 -7.72 -9.95
C VAL A 524 -12.47 -8.78 -10.80
N ILE A 525 -12.23 -10.04 -10.52
CA ILE A 525 -12.83 -11.16 -11.22
C ILE A 525 -13.59 -12.02 -10.22
N VAL A 526 -14.90 -12.20 -10.44
CA VAL A 526 -15.75 -13.07 -9.62
C VAL A 526 -16.13 -14.32 -10.39
N ARG A 527 -15.91 -15.48 -9.77
CA ARG A 527 -16.28 -16.80 -10.28
C ARG A 527 -17.01 -17.60 -9.21
N GLY A 528 -17.75 -18.61 -9.62
CA GLY A 528 -18.28 -19.59 -8.67
C GLY A 528 -17.31 -20.76 -8.48
N VAL A 529 -17.17 -21.22 -7.25
CA VAL A 529 -16.43 -22.44 -6.90
C VAL A 529 -16.91 -23.60 -7.77
N ASN A 530 -15.98 -24.44 -8.22
CA ASN A 530 -16.24 -25.59 -9.09
C ASN A 530 -16.95 -25.24 -10.40
N ASN A 531 -16.69 -24.05 -10.98
CA ASN A 531 -17.37 -23.55 -12.17
C ASN A 531 -18.90 -23.46 -12.00
N SER A 532 -19.38 -23.21 -10.81
CA SER A 532 -20.80 -22.93 -10.57
C SER A 532 -21.19 -21.57 -11.15
N SER A 533 -22.48 -21.39 -11.46
CA SER A 533 -23.05 -20.15 -11.96
C SER A 533 -24.17 -19.67 -11.06
N GLY A 534 -24.43 -18.36 -11.07
CA GLY A 534 -25.50 -17.78 -10.26
C GLY A 534 -25.43 -16.26 -10.20
N ILE A 535 -26.43 -15.63 -9.61
CA ILE A 535 -26.45 -14.18 -9.40
C ILE A 535 -25.47 -13.83 -8.26
N ALA A 536 -24.54 -12.93 -8.53
CA ALA A 536 -23.63 -12.36 -7.54
C ALA A 536 -23.57 -10.83 -7.62
N VAL A 537 -23.10 -10.23 -6.56
CA VAL A 537 -22.75 -8.80 -6.49
C VAL A 537 -21.25 -8.69 -6.22
N VAL A 538 -20.55 -7.91 -7.03
CA VAL A 538 -19.21 -7.42 -6.69
C VAL A 538 -19.33 -6.01 -6.15
N GLU A 539 -18.61 -5.69 -5.10
CA GLU A 539 -18.61 -4.37 -4.48
C GLU A 539 -17.18 -3.91 -4.23
N VAL A 540 -16.92 -2.64 -4.49
CA VAL A 540 -15.66 -1.96 -4.14
C VAL A 540 -16.01 -0.74 -3.30
N PHE A 541 -15.47 -0.67 -2.08
CA PHE A 541 -15.60 0.48 -1.21
C PHE A 541 -14.23 1.14 -1.02
N ALA A 542 -14.15 2.44 -1.27
CA ALA A 542 -13.02 3.23 -0.83
C ALA A 542 -13.06 3.37 0.70
N LEU A 543 -11.99 2.94 1.36
CA LEU A 543 -11.79 3.09 2.80
C LEU A 543 -11.00 4.38 3.07
N ASN A 544 -11.34 5.07 4.15
CA ASN A 544 -10.65 6.30 4.56
C ASN A 544 -9.35 5.98 5.30
#